data_62a86901efb43c407c37756f9c06f934
#
_entry.id   62a86901efb43c407c37756f9c06f934
#
_cell.length_a   1.000
_cell.length_b   1.000
_cell.length_c   1.000
_cell.angle_alpha   90.00
_cell.angle_beta   90.00
_cell.angle_gamma   90.00
#
_symmetry.space_group_name_H-M   'P 1'
#
loop_
_entity.id
_entity.type
_entity.pdbx_description
1 polymer ?
#
loop_
_entity_poly.entity_id
_entity_poly.type
_entity_poly.pdbx_seq_one_letter_code
_entity_poly.pdbx_strand_id
1 'polypeptide(L)'
;MVRTLEQRRFPVKKLVLLASKRSAGQTTTFNGKTVTIEELTPASFAGVDIALFSAGGSVSKEYCPIAAAAGATVIDNSSAWRMDPDVPLVVPEVNMEHAANRPKGIIANPNCSTIQMMVALKPLHDAARIKHIVVSTYQATSGKGHAAVTELEEQTQAKLSGKDYPPKVFPSPIAFNVVCDWKAGDMDYSEEEWKMVHETRKILGDQSILVSPTTVRVPVVNGHSEAVYVSFHRPLHAAEAKDLLRNAEGVELTDGPYAPGKHPQPIDAAGKDAVYVGRVRDDIGVPGTIHLFVVADNLRKGAALNAVQIAERL
;
A
#
# COMPACT_ATOMS: atom_id res chain seq x y z
N MET A 1 -9.04 4.73 7.48
CA MET A 1 -9.81 5.63 6.58
C MET A 1 -10.48 6.79 7.32
N VAL A 2 -11.35 6.60 8.34
CA VAL A 2 -12.04 7.70 9.04
C VAL A 2 -11.07 8.80 9.50
N ARG A 3 -10.01 8.43 10.25
CA ARG A 3 -8.97 9.38 10.68
C ARG A 3 -8.27 10.08 9.52
N THR A 4 -8.07 9.40 8.39
CA THR A 4 -7.44 9.99 7.20
C THR A 4 -8.35 11.03 6.56
N LEU A 5 -9.66 10.76 6.45
CA LEU A 5 -10.65 11.73 5.98
C LEU A 5 -10.67 13.01 6.84
N GLU A 6 -10.62 12.86 8.18
CA GLU A 6 -10.53 14.01 9.10
C GLU A 6 -9.25 14.83 8.89
N GLN A 7 -8.09 14.16 8.90
CA GLN A 7 -6.79 14.83 8.76
C GLN A 7 -6.65 15.57 7.44
N ARG A 8 -7.22 15.02 6.37
CA ARG A 8 -7.23 15.65 5.05
C ARG A 8 -8.37 16.64 4.83
N ARG A 9 -9.24 16.82 5.83
CA ARG A 9 -10.41 17.70 5.75
C ARG A 9 -11.28 17.40 4.52
N PHE A 10 -11.43 16.10 4.20
CA PHE A 10 -12.25 15.66 3.08
C PHE A 10 -13.68 16.21 3.23
N PRO A 11 -14.31 16.76 2.16
CA PRO A 11 -15.62 17.42 2.24
C PRO A 11 -16.77 16.43 2.39
N VAL A 12 -16.98 15.92 3.60
CA VAL A 12 -18.04 14.94 3.91
C VAL A 12 -19.31 15.67 4.38
N LYS A 13 -20.41 15.56 3.63
CA LYS A 13 -21.74 16.02 4.06
C LYS A 13 -22.33 15.10 5.12
N LYS A 14 -22.28 13.80 4.87
CA LYS A 14 -22.78 12.75 5.78
C LYS A 14 -21.82 11.56 5.71
N LEU A 15 -21.33 11.11 6.86
CA LEU A 15 -20.54 9.89 6.99
C LEU A 15 -21.45 8.77 7.50
N VAL A 16 -21.51 7.65 6.79
CA VAL A 16 -22.13 6.40 7.23
C VAL A 16 -21.04 5.37 7.42
N LEU A 17 -20.96 4.79 8.59
CA LEU A 17 -20.01 3.74 8.93
C LEU A 17 -20.73 2.40 8.96
N LEU A 18 -20.29 1.48 8.12
CA LEU A 18 -20.90 0.18 7.93
C LEU A 18 -19.97 -0.93 8.43
N ALA A 19 -20.50 -1.87 9.18
CA ALA A 19 -19.76 -3.04 9.63
C ALA A 19 -20.71 -4.26 9.80
N SER A 20 -20.14 -5.40 10.21
CA SER A 20 -20.94 -6.58 10.52
C SER A 20 -21.90 -6.31 11.70
N LYS A 21 -22.97 -7.08 11.79
CA LYS A 21 -23.95 -7.05 12.89
C LYS A 21 -23.31 -7.03 14.29
N ARG A 22 -22.15 -7.71 14.45
CA ARG A 22 -21.41 -7.74 15.73
C ARG A 22 -20.88 -6.36 16.15
N SER A 23 -20.57 -5.49 15.20
CA SER A 23 -20.02 -4.15 15.46
C SER A 23 -21.06 -3.04 15.33
N ALA A 24 -22.25 -3.34 14.82
CA ALA A 24 -23.37 -2.40 14.73
C ALA A 24 -23.76 -1.91 16.13
N GLY A 25 -24.12 -0.62 16.24
CA GLY A 25 -24.43 0.06 17.50
C GLY A 25 -23.21 0.62 18.24
N GLN A 26 -21.99 0.23 17.90
CA GLN A 26 -20.79 0.88 18.42
C GLN A 26 -20.66 2.30 17.86
N THR A 27 -19.92 3.16 18.54
CA THR A 27 -19.74 4.55 18.14
C THR A 27 -18.26 4.89 17.96
N THR A 28 -17.99 5.86 17.10
CA THR A 28 -16.68 6.51 16.97
C THR A 28 -16.88 8.01 16.77
N THR A 29 -15.80 8.77 16.77
CA THR A 29 -15.85 10.22 16.54
C THR A 29 -15.36 10.55 15.14
N PHE A 30 -16.04 11.46 14.47
CA PHE A 30 -15.61 12.09 13.21
C PHE A 30 -15.89 13.60 13.25
N ASN A 31 -14.87 14.42 13.03
CA ASN A 31 -14.95 15.88 13.13
C ASN A 31 -15.63 16.38 14.42
N GLY A 32 -15.29 15.76 15.56
CA GLY A 32 -15.84 16.10 16.87
C GLY A 32 -17.27 15.62 17.11
N LYS A 33 -17.91 14.92 16.17
CA LYS A 33 -19.27 14.39 16.30
C LYS A 33 -19.25 12.88 16.47
N THR A 34 -20.13 12.36 17.31
CA THR A 34 -20.33 10.92 17.47
C THR A 34 -21.04 10.37 16.23
N VAL A 35 -20.47 9.31 15.64
CA VAL A 35 -21.05 8.55 14.53
C VAL A 35 -21.28 7.12 14.98
N THR A 36 -22.50 6.63 14.82
CA THR A 36 -22.86 5.23 15.12
C THR A 36 -22.52 4.35 13.92
N ILE A 37 -21.98 3.18 14.19
CA ILE A 37 -21.73 2.14 13.18
C ILE A 37 -23.04 1.41 12.92
N GLU A 38 -23.44 1.36 11.66
CA GLU A 38 -24.65 0.69 11.19
C GLU A 38 -24.32 -0.72 10.66
N GLU A 39 -25.30 -1.62 10.63
CA GLU A 39 -25.15 -2.92 10.00
C GLU A 39 -25.05 -2.76 8.48
N LEU A 40 -24.06 -3.43 7.88
CA LEU A 40 -23.91 -3.51 6.43
C LEU A 40 -25.02 -4.38 5.84
N THR A 41 -25.86 -3.78 5.01
CA THR A 41 -26.94 -4.44 4.26
C THR A 41 -26.95 -3.93 2.82
N PRO A 42 -27.60 -4.62 1.87
CA PRO A 42 -27.74 -4.12 0.50
C PRO A 42 -28.39 -2.73 0.41
N ALA A 43 -29.29 -2.41 1.32
CA ALA A 43 -29.98 -1.11 1.36
C ALA A 43 -29.12 0.05 1.89
N SER A 44 -27.96 -0.25 2.49
CA SER A 44 -27.09 0.75 3.12
C SER A 44 -26.48 1.75 2.14
N PHE A 45 -26.54 1.49 0.83
CA PHE A 45 -25.89 2.31 -0.18
C PHE A 45 -26.81 3.32 -0.89
N ALA A 46 -28.08 3.39 -0.50
CA ALA A 46 -29.01 4.36 -1.08
C ALA A 46 -28.54 5.81 -0.82
N GLY A 47 -28.31 6.58 -1.89
CA GLY A 47 -27.86 7.98 -1.80
C GLY A 47 -26.42 8.18 -1.34
N VAL A 48 -25.59 7.14 -1.45
CA VAL A 48 -24.14 7.22 -1.19
C VAL A 48 -23.42 7.65 -2.48
N ASP A 49 -22.65 8.73 -2.42
CA ASP A 49 -21.86 9.21 -3.56
C ASP A 49 -20.56 8.41 -3.71
N ILE A 50 -19.84 8.17 -2.59
CA ILE A 50 -18.55 7.46 -2.57
C ILE A 50 -18.59 6.40 -1.47
N ALA A 51 -18.20 5.17 -1.81
CA ALA A 51 -18.10 4.06 -0.87
C ALA A 51 -16.64 3.56 -0.76
N LEU A 52 -16.03 3.74 0.41
CA LEU A 52 -14.67 3.27 0.71
C LEU A 52 -14.72 1.90 1.40
N PHE A 53 -14.25 0.86 0.71
CA PHE A 53 -14.24 -0.51 1.23
C PHE A 53 -12.88 -0.90 1.82
N SER A 54 -12.91 -1.51 3.01
CA SER A 54 -11.73 -2.08 3.69
C SER A 54 -12.10 -3.28 4.58
N ALA A 55 -13.13 -4.02 4.19
CA ALA A 55 -13.71 -5.12 4.97
C ALA A 55 -13.23 -6.53 4.55
N GLY A 56 -12.24 -6.59 3.64
CA GLY A 56 -11.71 -7.84 3.11
C GLY A 56 -12.40 -8.32 1.83
N GLY A 57 -11.74 -9.26 1.13
CA GLY A 57 -12.10 -9.62 -0.24
C GLY A 57 -13.49 -10.26 -0.42
N SER A 58 -13.97 -11.05 0.54
CA SER A 58 -15.30 -11.67 0.47
C SER A 58 -16.42 -10.62 0.53
N VAL A 59 -16.31 -9.68 1.49
CA VAL A 59 -17.27 -8.57 1.63
C VAL A 59 -17.23 -7.67 0.40
N SER A 60 -16.03 -7.36 -0.11
CA SER A 60 -15.88 -6.55 -1.31
C SER A 60 -16.49 -7.20 -2.55
N LYS A 61 -16.31 -8.51 -2.74
CA LYS A 61 -16.92 -9.24 -3.86
C LYS A 61 -18.44 -9.19 -3.83
N GLU A 62 -19.03 -9.26 -2.65
CA GLU A 62 -20.47 -9.23 -2.46
C GLU A 62 -21.05 -7.82 -2.59
N TYR A 63 -20.48 -6.86 -1.86
CA TYR A 63 -21.11 -5.54 -1.68
C TYR A 63 -20.62 -4.44 -2.62
N CYS A 64 -19.43 -4.51 -3.20
CA CYS A 64 -18.98 -3.47 -4.14
C CYS A 64 -19.91 -3.36 -5.37
N PRO A 65 -20.35 -4.47 -6.01
CA PRO A 65 -21.31 -4.38 -7.12
C PRO A 65 -22.66 -3.80 -6.70
N ILE A 66 -23.12 -4.11 -5.48
CA ILE A 66 -24.37 -3.57 -4.92
C ILE A 66 -24.26 -2.06 -4.71
N ALA A 67 -23.15 -1.60 -4.14
CA ALA A 67 -22.90 -0.18 -3.93
C ALA A 67 -22.80 0.58 -5.28
N ALA A 68 -22.10 0.03 -6.24
CA ALA A 68 -22.00 0.60 -7.59
C ALA A 68 -23.37 0.66 -8.30
N ALA A 69 -24.18 -0.40 -8.21
CA ALA A 69 -25.53 -0.43 -8.75
C ALA A 69 -26.48 0.58 -8.09
N ALA A 70 -26.23 0.93 -6.83
CA ALA A 70 -26.95 1.99 -6.11
C ALA A 70 -26.50 3.41 -6.49
N GLY A 71 -25.48 3.56 -7.37
CA GLY A 71 -24.97 4.82 -7.89
C GLY A 71 -23.70 5.34 -7.19
N ALA A 72 -23.18 4.61 -6.21
CA ALA A 72 -21.95 5.01 -5.55
C ALA A 72 -20.70 4.74 -6.42
N THR A 73 -19.73 5.66 -6.41
CA THR A 73 -18.38 5.33 -6.87
C THR A 73 -17.67 4.55 -5.75
N VAL A 74 -17.28 3.32 -6.05
CA VAL A 74 -16.65 2.43 -5.08
C VAL A 74 -15.12 2.52 -5.18
N ILE A 75 -14.44 2.63 -4.03
CA ILE A 75 -12.97 2.50 -3.94
C ILE A 75 -12.69 1.35 -2.99
N ASP A 76 -12.14 0.25 -3.51
CA ASP A 76 -11.91 -0.98 -2.75
C ASP A 76 -10.44 -1.19 -2.40
N ASN A 77 -10.15 -1.27 -1.12
CA ASN A 77 -8.80 -1.51 -0.60
C ASN A 77 -8.46 -3.03 -0.49
N SER A 78 -9.39 -3.91 -0.81
CA SER A 78 -9.12 -5.35 -0.81
C SER A 78 -8.41 -5.80 -2.09
N SER A 79 -8.01 -7.06 -2.15
CA SER A 79 -7.45 -7.64 -3.37
C SER A 79 -8.50 -8.15 -4.36
N ALA A 80 -9.80 -8.03 -4.04
CA ALA A 80 -10.88 -8.69 -4.76
C ALA A 80 -10.98 -8.27 -6.24
N TRP A 81 -10.73 -7.00 -6.53
CA TRP A 81 -10.96 -6.39 -7.84
C TRP A 81 -9.69 -5.96 -8.56
N ARG A 82 -8.51 -6.07 -7.92
CA ARG A 82 -7.26 -5.52 -8.44
C ARG A 82 -6.90 -6.04 -9.84
N MET A 83 -7.15 -7.31 -10.10
CA MET A 83 -6.79 -7.94 -11.38
C MET A 83 -7.98 -8.10 -12.34
N ASP A 84 -9.16 -7.59 -11.98
CA ASP A 84 -10.31 -7.55 -12.88
C ASP A 84 -10.03 -6.56 -14.03
N PRO A 85 -10.16 -6.97 -15.33
CA PRO A 85 -9.82 -6.12 -16.48
C PRO A 85 -10.71 -4.86 -16.58
N ASP A 86 -11.94 -4.93 -16.07
CA ASP A 86 -12.91 -3.82 -16.11
C ASP A 86 -12.83 -2.92 -14.86
N VAL A 87 -11.87 -3.15 -13.98
CA VAL A 87 -11.66 -2.35 -12.77
C VAL A 87 -10.28 -1.71 -12.80
N PRO A 88 -10.18 -0.37 -12.84
CA PRO A 88 -8.89 0.31 -12.80
C PRO A 88 -8.21 0.12 -11.45
N LEU A 89 -6.90 -0.09 -11.49
CA LEU A 89 -6.02 -0.21 -10.33
C LEU A 89 -5.22 1.08 -10.22
N VAL A 90 -5.48 1.91 -9.19
CA VAL A 90 -5.08 3.32 -9.22
C VAL A 90 -4.16 3.72 -8.08
N VAL A 91 -3.07 4.37 -8.44
CA VAL A 91 -2.20 5.17 -7.56
C VAL A 91 -2.26 6.62 -8.07
N PRO A 92 -2.81 7.57 -7.30
CA PRO A 92 -3.07 8.93 -7.80
C PRO A 92 -1.90 9.67 -8.43
N GLU A 93 -0.69 9.46 -7.93
CA GLU A 93 0.55 10.07 -8.45
C GLU A 93 1.09 9.35 -9.70
N VAL A 94 0.47 8.26 -10.11
CA VAL A 94 1.00 7.39 -11.17
C VAL A 94 0.09 7.31 -12.38
N ASN A 95 -1.21 7.07 -12.16
CA ASN A 95 -2.17 6.75 -13.22
C ASN A 95 -3.61 7.14 -12.86
N MET A 96 -3.82 8.32 -12.24
CA MET A 96 -5.15 8.77 -11.81
C MET A 96 -6.16 8.84 -12.95
N GLU A 97 -5.71 9.13 -14.17
CA GLU A 97 -6.53 9.16 -15.38
C GLU A 97 -7.26 7.83 -15.67
N HIS A 98 -6.70 6.70 -15.22
CA HIS A 98 -7.35 5.39 -15.35
C HIS A 98 -8.67 5.31 -14.57
N ALA A 99 -8.83 6.10 -13.49
CA ALA A 99 -10.06 6.14 -12.71
C ALA A 99 -11.29 6.62 -13.50
N ALA A 100 -11.08 7.34 -14.61
CA ALA A 100 -12.17 7.76 -15.50
C ALA A 100 -12.87 6.59 -16.19
N ASN A 101 -12.11 5.52 -16.53
CA ASN A 101 -12.65 4.32 -17.15
C ASN A 101 -12.92 3.24 -16.09
N ARG A 102 -14.10 3.27 -15.49
CA ARG A 102 -14.56 2.33 -14.45
C ARG A 102 -15.95 1.75 -14.77
N PRO A 103 -16.09 0.91 -15.79
CA PRO A 103 -17.39 0.43 -16.26
C PRO A 103 -18.20 -0.31 -15.18
N LYS A 104 -17.52 -0.89 -14.18
CA LYS A 104 -18.18 -1.52 -13.03
C LYS A 104 -18.48 -0.55 -11.87
N GLY A 105 -18.19 0.76 -11.99
CA GLY A 105 -18.32 1.72 -10.91
C GLY A 105 -17.34 1.51 -9.76
N ILE A 106 -16.35 0.62 -9.91
CA ILE A 106 -15.38 0.22 -8.89
C ILE A 106 -13.98 0.67 -9.32
N ILE A 107 -13.21 1.19 -8.37
CA ILE A 107 -11.78 1.49 -8.48
C ILE A 107 -11.06 0.64 -7.44
N ALA A 108 -10.04 -0.10 -7.83
CA ALA A 108 -9.23 -0.90 -6.91
C ALA A 108 -8.03 -0.09 -6.39
N ASN A 109 -7.80 -0.20 -5.08
CA ASN A 109 -6.63 0.33 -4.39
C ASN A 109 -5.56 -0.76 -4.35
N PRO A 110 -4.32 -0.51 -4.82
CA PRO A 110 -3.30 -1.56 -4.93
C PRO A 110 -2.78 -2.10 -3.59
N ASN A 111 -1.89 -3.07 -3.66
CA ASN A 111 -1.13 -3.60 -2.54
C ASN A 111 -0.21 -2.51 -1.94
N CYS A 112 -0.02 -2.54 -0.62
CA CYS A 112 0.72 -1.51 0.11
C CYS A 112 2.17 -1.36 -0.37
N SER A 113 2.88 -2.47 -0.59
CA SER A 113 4.24 -2.44 -1.12
C SER A 113 4.25 -1.95 -2.58
N THR A 114 3.31 -2.41 -3.39
CA THR A 114 3.20 -1.94 -4.78
C THR A 114 2.98 -0.43 -4.87
N ILE A 115 2.10 0.14 -4.03
CA ILE A 115 1.81 1.59 -4.08
C ILE A 115 3.09 2.41 -3.88
N GLN A 116 3.82 2.17 -2.78
CA GLN A 116 5.01 2.97 -2.48
C GLN A 116 6.11 2.81 -3.52
N MET A 117 6.31 1.59 -4.02
CA MET A 117 7.25 1.30 -5.10
C MET A 117 6.88 2.07 -6.37
N MET A 118 5.61 2.08 -6.75
CA MET A 118 5.14 2.74 -7.97
C MET A 118 5.27 4.26 -7.90
N VAL A 119 4.98 4.88 -6.75
CA VAL A 119 5.20 6.33 -6.55
C VAL A 119 6.67 6.70 -6.77
N ALA A 120 7.60 5.89 -6.24
CA ALA A 120 9.04 6.11 -6.41
C ALA A 120 9.51 5.84 -7.86
N LEU A 121 8.96 4.82 -8.51
CA LEU A 121 9.47 4.37 -9.81
C LEU A 121 8.83 5.04 -11.02
N LYS A 122 7.63 5.62 -10.89
CA LYS A 122 6.92 6.27 -12.01
C LYS A 122 7.75 7.32 -12.73
N PRO A 123 8.34 8.32 -12.05
CA PRO A 123 9.14 9.35 -12.72
C PRO A 123 10.36 8.75 -13.46
N LEU A 124 10.94 7.68 -12.94
CA LEU A 124 12.06 6.98 -13.55
C LEU A 124 11.61 6.17 -14.77
N HIS A 125 10.43 5.55 -14.69
CA HIS A 125 9.83 4.83 -15.80
C HIS A 125 9.50 5.75 -16.96
N ASP A 126 8.93 6.91 -16.70
CA ASP A 126 8.60 7.90 -17.73
C ASP A 126 9.84 8.42 -18.45
N ALA A 127 10.94 8.61 -17.71
CA ALA A 127 12.19 9.12 -18.27
C ALA A 127 12.97 8.06 -19.05
N ALA A 128 13.01 6.81 -18.57
CA ALA A 128 13.97 5.82 -19.07
C ALA A 128 13.39 4.43 -19.40
N ARG A 129 12.10 4.21 -19.17
CA ARG A 129 11.36 2.94 -19.38
C ARG A 129 12.00 1.77 -18.63
N ILE A 130 11.39 1.40 -17.56
CA ILE A 130 11.86 0.28 -16.71
C ILE A 130 11.85 -1.02 -17.52
N LYS A 131 12.94 -1.75 -17.43
CA LYS A 131 13.12 -3.08 -18.01
C LYS A 131 12.94 -4.17 -16.96
N HIS A 132 13.63 -4.04 -15.83
CA HIS A 132 13.58 -5.05 -14.76
C HIS A 132 13.70 -4.41 -13.39
N ILE A 133 12.84 -4.86 -12.48
CA ILE A 133 12.81 -4.50 -11.06
C ILE A 133 13.19 -5.77 -10.26
N VAL A 134 14.21 -5.68 -9.43
CA VAL A 134 14.45 -6.65 -8.36
C VAL A 134 14.17 -5.94 -7.04
N VAL A 135 13.27 -6.48 -6.23
CA VAL A 135 12.86 -5.83 -4.99
C VAL A 135 12.80 -6.81 -3.83
N SER A 136 13.44 -6.42 -2.73
CA SER A 136 13.26 -7.09 -1.44
C SER A 136 12.48 -6.16 -0.51
N THR A 137 11.37 -6.65 0.05
CA THR A 137 10.54 -5.87 0.97
C THR A 137 10.86 -6.22 2.42
N TYR A 138 10.73 -5.24 3.30
CA TYR A 138 10.80 -5.36 4.75
C TYR A 138 9.47 -4.83 5.30
N GLN A 139 8.47 -5.74 5.40
CA GLN A 139 7.09 -5.33 5.67
C GLN A 139 6.78 -5.33 7.16
N ALA A 140 6.23 -4.23 7.65
CA ALA A 140 5.78 -4.05 9.02
C ALA A 140 4.58 -4.96 9.36
N THR A 141 4.47 -5.35 10.63
CA THR A 141 3.42 -6.25 11.13
C THR A 141 2.01 -5.68 11.00
N SER A 142 1.85 -4.36 11.06
CA SER A 142 0.55 -3.68 10.88
C SER A 142 -0.13 -3.98 9.53
N GLY A 143 0.64 -4.37 8.50
CA GLY A 143 0.11 -4.81 7.21
C GLY A 143 -0.76 -6.08 7.31
N LYS A 144 -0.61 -6.88 8.37
CA LYS A 144 -1.45 -8.06 8.67
C LYS A 144 -2.56 -7.76 9.70
N GLY A 145 -2.68 -6.52 10.12
CA GLY A 145 -3.73 -6.05 11.03
C GLY A 145 -3.30 -5.95 12.50
N HIS A 146 -4.22 -5.47 13.32
CA HIS A 146 -3.95 -5.17 14.74
C HIS A 146 -3.47 -6.40 15.53
N ALA A 147 -4.06 -7.57 15.29
CA ALA A 147 -3.66 -8.79 15.98
C ALA A 147 -2.18 -9.16 15.76
N ALA A 148 -1.63 -8.84 14.59
CA ALA A 148 -0.21 -9.07 14.29
C ALA A 148 0.72 -8.10 15.01
N VAL A 149 0.28 -6.86 15.22
CA VAL A 149 1.00 -5.88 16.05
C VAL A 149 1.01 -6.33 17.50
N THR A 150 -0.15 -6.69 18.05
CA THR A 150 -0.28 -7.21 19.42
C THR A 150 0.62 -8.43 19.62
N GLU A 151 0.64 -9.38 18.66
CA GLU A 151 1.49 -10.56 18.75
C GLU A 151 2.98 -10.19 18.79
N LEU A 152 3.44 -9.23 17.97
CA LEU A 152 4.81 -8.75 18.03
C LEU A 152 5.15 -8.16 19.40
N GLU A 153 4.28 -7.33 19.96
CA GLU A 153 4.47 -6.68 21.26
C GLU A 153 4.51 -7.71 22.40
N GLU A 154 3.56 -8.62 22.45
CA GLU A 154 3.47 -9.67 23.46
C GLU A 154 4.61 -10.69 23.38
N GLN A 155 5.00 -11.10 22.17
CA GLN A 155 6.18 -11.96 21.97
C GLN A 155 7.47 -11.27 22.41
N THR A 156 7.62 -9.99 22.12
CA THR A 156 8.78 -9.20 22.53
C THR A 156 8.87 -9.14 24.06
N GLN A 157 7.76 -8.82 24.72
CA GLN A 157 7.67 -8.77 26.18
C GLN A 157 7.94 -10.12 26.84
N ALA A 158 7.37 -11.19 26.29
CA ALA A 158 7.59 -12.55 26.80
C ALA A 158 9.05 -12.96 26.68
N LYS A 159 9.67 -12.74 25.51
CA LYS A 159 11.05 -13.10 25.26
C LYS A 159 12.03 -12.35 26.16
N LEU A 160 11.81 -11.07 26.39
CA LEU A 160 12.61 -10.26 27.31
C LEU A 160 12.43 -10.69 28.77
N SER A 161 11.30 -11.31 29.11
CA SER A 161 11.00 -11.83 30.43
C SER A 161 11.36 -13.31 30.62
N GLY A 162 12.01 -13.92 29.63
CA GLY A 162 12.37 -15.36 29.65
C GLY A 162 11.17 -16.30 29.59
N LYS A 163 10.05 -15.85 29.01
CA LYS A 163 8.82 -16.63 28.86
C LYS A 163 8.61 -17.02 27.41
N ASP A 164 7.93 -18.14 27.19
CA ASP A 164 7.49 -18.57 25.87
C ASP A 164 6.18 -17.87 25.49
N TYR A 165 6.07 -17.53 24.19
CA TYR A 165 4.83 -17.04 23.58
C TYR A 165 4.70 -17.70 22.20
N PRO A 166 3.88 -18.74 22.05
CA PRO A 166 3.68 -19.40 20.76
C PRO A 166 3.01 -18.48 19.75
N PRO A 167 3.41 -18.52 18.47
CA PRO A 167 2.79 -17.71 17.44
C PRO A 167 1.32 -18.11 17.24
N LYS A 168 0.44 -17.13 16.98
CA LYS A 168 -0.99 -17.27 16.75
C LYS A 168 -1.43 -16.71 15.40
N VAL A 169 -0.80 -15.61 14.98
CA VAL A 169 -1.10 -14.88 13.75
C VAL A 169 -0.06 -15.20 12.66
N PHE A 170 1.20 -15.32 13.06
CA PHE A 170 2.30 -15.69 12.16
C PHE A 170 2.57 -17.20 12.20
N PRO A 171 3.15 -17.77 11.13
CA PRO A 171 3.50 -19.20 11.12
C PRO A 171 4.68 -19.55 12.03
N SER A 172 5.46 -18.55 12.44
CA SER A 172 6.60 -18.64 13.37
C SER A 172 6.74 -17.35 14.18
N PRO A 173 7.49 -17.34 15.29
CA PRO A 173 7.67 -16.12 16.08
C PRO A 173 8.22 -14.98 15.23
N ILE A 174 7.58 -13.80 15.34
CA ILE A 174 8.00 -12.59 14.63
C ILE A 174 8.97 -11.73 15.44
N ALA A 175 8.89 -11.75 16.78
CA ALA A 175 9.79 -10.99 17.62
C ALA A 175 11.25 -11.44 17.44
N PHE A 176 12.13 -10.52 17.09
CA PHE A 176 13.56 -10.75 16.81
C PHE A 176 13.82 -11.72 15.65
N ASN A 177 12.90 -11.79 14.67
CA ASN A 177 12.98 -12.69 13.55
C ASN A 177 12.51 -12.01 12.25
N VAL A 178 12.77 -12.66 11.10
CA VAL A 178 12.20 -12.32 9.79
C VAL A 178 11.42 -13.52 9.26
N VAL A 179 10.25 -13.28 8.69
CA VAL A 179 9.31 -14.34 8.34
C VAL A 179 8.74 -14.12 6.94
N CYS A 180 8.70 -15.16 6.11
CA CYS A 180 7.88 -15.20 4.92
C CYS A 180 6.53 -15.81 5.31
N ASP A 181 5.48 -14.98 5.44
CA ASP A 181 4.22 -15.36 6.09
C ASP A 181 3.00 -15.40 5.14
N TRP A 182 3.24 -15.38 3.84
CA TRP A 182 2.19 -15.41 2.83
C TRP A 182 1.95 -16.82 2.32
N LYS A 183 0.77 -17.03 1.76
CA LYS A 183 0.44 -18.30 1.12
C LYS A 183 1.31 -18.53 -0.11
N ALA A 184 1.61 -19.80 -0.36
CA ALA A 184 2.28 -20.23 -1.57
C ALA A 184 1.43 -19.91 -2.81
N GLY A 185 2.08 -19.38 -3.83
CA GLY A 185 1.55 -19.19 -5.17
C GLY A 185 2.25 -20.16 -6.15
N ASP A 186 2.19 -19.81 -7.42
CA ASP A 186 2.83 -20.59 -8.48
C ASP A 186 4.35 -20.38 -8.51
N MET A 187 5.11 -21.36 -9.01
CA MET A 187 6.56 -21.29 -9.24
C MET A 187 7.37 -20.95 -7.97
N ASP A 188 6.95 -21.44 -6.81
CA ASP A 188 7.56 -21.18 -5.50
C ASP A 188 7.57 -19.69 -5.07
N TYR A 189 6.84 -18.83 -5.75
CA TYR A 189 6.56 -17.48 -5.29
C TYR A 189 5.35 -17.46 -4.35
N SER A 190 5.33 -16.49 -3.44
CA SER A 190 4.17 -16.23 -2.59
C SER A 190 3.06 -15.46 -3.32
N GLU A 191 1.82 -15.53 -2.82
CA GLU A 191 0.73 -14.67 -3.32
C GLU A 191 1.07 -13.18 -3.26
N GLU A 192 1.87 -12.74 -2.29
CA GLU A 192 2.26 -11.34 -2.14
C GLU A 192 3.24 -10.92 -3.24
N GLU A 193 4.20 -11.77 -3.56
CA GLU A 193 5.15 -11.54 -4.64
C GLU A 193 4.44 -11.47 -6.00
N TRP A 194 3.48 -12.34 -6.26
CA TRP A 194 2.66 -12.28 -7.47
C TRP A 194 1.84 -10.98 -7.56
N LYS A 195 1.32 -10.46 -6.44
CA LYS A 195 0.66 -9.14 -6.45
C LYS A 195 1.62 -8.05 -6.95
N MET A 196 2.86 -8.02 -6.44
CA MET A 196 3.85 -7.03 -6.88
C MET A 196 4.13 -7.14 -8.38
N VAL A 197 4.22 -8.35 -8.93
CA VAL A 197 4.42 -8.58 -10.36
C VAL A 197 3.24 -8.06 -11.19
N HIS A 198 2.04 -8.54 -10.88
CA HIS A 198 0.86 -8.25 -11.70
C HIS A 198 0.37 -6.81 -11.55
N GLU A 199 0.37 -6.29 -10.32
CA GLU A 199 -0.08 -4.93 -10.05
C GLU A 199 0.86 -3.89 -10.66
N THR A 200 2.19 -4.09 -10.59
CA THR A 200 3.17 -3.21 -11.27
C THR A 200 2.89 -3.09 -12.76
N ARG A 201 2.71 -4.22 -13.44
CA ARG A 201 2.43 -4.25 -14.88
C ARG A 201 1.11 -3.58 -15.23
N LYS A 202 0.07 -3.79 -14.40
CA LYS A 202 -1.24 -3.20 -14.61
C LYS A 202 -1.24 -1.68 -14.38
N ILE A 203 -0.60 -1.21 -13.31
CA ILE A 203 -0.53 0.21 -12.95
C ILE A 203 0.25 1.00 -14.00
N LEU A 204 1.40 0.47 -14.45
CA LEU A 204 2.24 1.13 -15.47
C LEU A 204 1.76 0.89 -16.90
N GLY A 205 0.77 0.00 -17.12
CA GLY A 205 0.28 -0.34 -18.45
C GLY A 205 1.30 -1.05 -19.33
N ASP A 206 2.32 -1.67 -18.74
CA ASP A 206 3.44 -2.29 -19.47
C ASP A 206 3.67 -3.74 -19.02
N GLN A 207 3.24 -4.70 -19.83
CA GLN A 207 3.36 -6.13 -19.56
C GLN A 207 4.79 -6.66 -19.77
N SER A 208 5.67 -5.88 -20.39
CA SER A 208 7.05 -6.29 -20.68
C SER A 208 7.99 -6.14 -19.47
N ILE A 209 7.57 -5.40 -18.44
CA ILE A 209 8.37 -5.19 -17.23
C ILE A 209 8.60 -6.50 -16.50
N LEU A 210 9.87 -6.84 -16.28
CA LEU A 210 10.26 -7.96 -15.44
C LEU A 210 10.26 -7.51 -13.98
N VAL A 211 9.66 -8.32 -13.09
CA VAL A 211 9.65 -8.03 -11.66
C VAL A 211 10.06 -9.30 -10.91
N SER A 212 11.09 -9.21 -10.09
CA SER A 212 11.63 -10.29 -9.26
C SER A 212 11.54 -9.89 -7.77
N PRO A 213 10.40 -10.11 -7.12
CA PRO A 213 10.19 -9.72 -5.74
C PRO A 213 10.63 -10.82 -4.76
N THR A 214 11.05 -10.41 -3.58
CA THR A 214 11.16 -11.25 -2.38
C THR A 214 10.51 -10.51 -1.23
N THR A 215 9.43 -11.06 -0.69
CA THR A 215 8.66 -10.40 0.37
C THR A 215 8.97 -10.99 1.74
N VAL A 216 9.27 -10.11 2.71
CA VAL A 216 9.65 -10.49 4.06
C VAL A 216 8.90 -9.66 5.10
N ARG A 217 8.37 -10.31 6.13
CA ARG A 217 7.84 -9.65 7.32
C ARG A 217 8.96 -9.45 8.34
N VAL A 218 9.05 -8.23 8.88
CA VAL A 218 10.05 -7.85 9.88
C VAL A 218 9.39 -7.39 11.19
N PRO A 219 10.10 -7.41 12.33
CA PRO A 219 9.57 -7.02 13.64
C PRO A 219 9.52 -5.49 13.79
N VAL A 220 8.83 -4.85 12.86
CA VAL A 220 8.55 -3.42 12.81
C VAL A 220 7.04 -3.23 12.90
N VAL A 221 6.58 -2.30 13.73
CA VAL A 221 5.14 -2.09 13.93
C VAL A 221 4.49 -1.46 12.71
N ASN A 222 5.05 -0.35 12.19
CA ASN A 222 4.49 0.42 11.09
C ASN A 222 5.57 0.95 10.16
N GLY A 223 5.26 1.05 8.88
CA GLY A 223 6.17 1.49 7.83
C GLY A 223 6.84 0.32 7.09
N HIS A 224 6.51 0.15 5.80
CA HIS A 224 7.19 -0.80 4.92
C HIS A 224 8.44 -0.17 4.33
N SER A 225 9.49 -0.97 4.20
CA SER A 225 10.72 -0.58 3.51
C SER A 225 10.98 -1.52 2.35
N GLU A 226 11.66 -1.02 1.32
CA GLU A 226 12.01 -1.79 0.12
C GLU A 226 13.40 -1.43 -0.37
N ALA A 227 14.22 -2.47 -0.59
CA ALA A 227 15.46 -2.34 -1.32
C ALA A 227 15.19 -2.68 -2.79
N VAL A 228 15.36 -1.69 -3.66
CA VAL A 228 15.00 -1.80 -5.08
C VAL A 228 16.25 -1.65 -5.93
N TYR A 229 16.46 -2.61 -6.82
CA TYR A 229 17.35 -2.54 -7.97
C TYR A 229 16.48 -2.38 -9.22
N VAL A 230 16.81 -1.44 -10.08
CA VAL A 230 16.03 -1.20 -11.30
C VAL A 230 16.94 -0.92 -12.49
N SER A 231 16.72 -1.67 -13.58
CA SER A 231 17.35 -1.44 -14.88
C SER A 231 16.35 -0.89 -15.89
N PHE A 232 16.83 -0.19 -16.88
CA PHE A 232 16.05 0.57 -17.83
C PHE A 232 16.39 0.21 -19.27
N HIS A 233 15.51 0.57 -20.22
CA HIS A 233 15.79 0.47 -21.66
C HIS A 233 16.75 1.57 -22.11
N ARG A 234 16.61 2.80 -21.58
CA ARG A 234 17.60 3.86 -21.68
C ARG A 234 18.43 3.89 -20.39
N PRO A 235 19.77 3.85 -20.46
CA PRO A 235 20.58 3.99 -19.25
C PRO A 235 20.18 5.21 -18.43
N LEU A 236 20.02 5.02 -17.11
CA LEU A 236 19.68 6.07 -16.16
C LEU A 236 20.71 6.06 -15.02
N HIS A 237 21.34 7.20 -14.77
CA HIS A 237 22.33 7.36 -13.71
C HIS A 237 21.71 7.97 -12.46
N ALA A 238 22.31 7.69 -11.30
CA ALA A 238 21.81 8.12 -10.01
C ALA A 238 21.63 9.65 -9.88
N ALA A 239 22.46 10.44 -10.53
CA ALA A 239 22.33 11.89 -10.54
C ALA A 239 21.02 12.33 -11.19
N GLU A 240 20.75 11.84 -12.41
CA GLU A 240 19.50 12.13 -13.13
C GLU A 240 18.28 11.57 -12.36
N ALA A 241 18.38 10.35 -11.81
CA ALA A 241 17.31 9.76 -11.00
C ALA A 241 16.96 10.61 -9.77
N LYS A 242 17.96 11.17 -9.09
CA LYS A 242 17.73 12.08 -7.94
C LYS A 242 17.03 13.37 -8.37
N ASP A 243 17.39 13.94 -9.51
CA ASP A 243 16.74 15.15 -10.03
C ASP A 243 15.27 14.90 -10.37
N LEU A 244 14.95 13.76 -10.97
CA LEU A 244 13.58 13.33 -11.23
C LEU A 244 12.78 13.11 -9.94
N LEU A 245 13.35 12.42 -8.96
CA LEU A 245 12.71 12.11 -7.69
C LEU A 245 12.47 13.36 -6.82
N ARG A 246 13.38 14.34 -6.88
CA ARG A 246 13.23 15.60 -6.12
C ARG A 246 11.99 16.39 -6.50
N ASN A 247 11.55 16.27 -7.74
CA ASN A 247 10.40 16.96 -8.29
C ASN A 247 9.15 16.09 -8.40
N ALA A 248 9.23 14.82 -7.97
CA ALA A 248 8.13 13.88 -8.10
C ALA A 248 7.05 14.10 -7.03
N GLU A 249 5.79 14.08 -7.46
CA GLU A 249 4.65 14.19 -6.55
C GLU A 249 4.62 13.03 -5.54
N GLY A 250 4.39 13.33 -4.28
CA GLY A 250 4.29 12.34 -3.20
C GLY A 250 5.62 11.75 -2.74
N VAL A 251 6.75 12.16 -3.31
CA VAL A 251 8.10 11.70 -2.94
C VAL A 251 8.80 12.71 -2.06
N GLU A 252 9.41 12.25 -0.98
CA GLU A 252 10.42 12.97 -0.22
C GLU A 252 11.79 12.30 -0.40
N LEU A 253 12.70 12.99 -1.08
CA LEU A 253 14.04 12.47 -1.37
C LEU A 253 15.01 12.79 -0.24
N THR A 254 15.60 11.77 0.36
CA THR A 254 16.78 11.91 1.21
C THR A 254 18.02 11.93 0.32
N ASP A 255 18.51 13.12 0.03
CA ASP A 255 19.69 13.36 -0.81
C ASP A 255 20.96 13.55 0.02
N GLY A 256 22.11 13.47 -0.67
CA GLY A 256 23.42 13.64 -0.08
C GLY A 256 24.29 12.39 -0.12
N PRO A 257 25.55 12.50 0.30
CA PRO A 257 26.45 11.36 0.39
C PRO A 257 25.98 10.40 1.50
N TYR A 258 26.32 9.14 1.34
CA TYR A 258 26.02 8.15 2.37
C TYR A 258 26.63 8.55 3.73
N ALA A 259 25.80 8.55 4.75
CA ALA A 259 26.22 8.64 6.13
C ALA A 259 25.35 7.68 6.99
N PRO A 260 25.91 7.06 8.02
CA PRO A 260 25.15 6.21 8.93
C PRO A 260 23.95 6.94 9.53
N GLY A 261 22.76 6.30 9.48
CA GLY A 261 21.50 6.89 9.96
C GLY A 261 20.86 7.94 9.04
N LYS A 262 21.52 8.36 7.97
CA LYS A 262 21.00 9.32 6.99
C LYS A 262 20.38 8.59 5.80
N HIS A 263 19.24 7.96 6.05
CA HIS A 263 18.44 7.24 5.04
C HIS A 263 16.98 7.19 5.49
N PRO A 264 16.02 6.95 4.60
CA PRO A 264 14.63 6.74 4.99
C PRO A 264 14.48 5.59 6.00
N GLN A 265 13.68 5.78 7.03
CA GLN A 265 13.43 4.79 8.07
C GLN A 265 11.93 4.65 8.35
N PRO A 266 11.44 3.44 8.70
CA PRO A 266 10.02 3.24 9.05
C PRO A 266 9.55 4.14 10.19
N ILE A 267 10.40 4.40 11.18
CA ILE A 267 10.08 5.25 12.34
C ILE A 267 9.81 6.71 11.93
N ASP A 268 10.48 7.20 10.88
CA ASP A 268 10.31 8.55 10.37
C ASP A 268 9.10 8.66 9.42
N ALA A 269 8.80 7.59 8.69
CA ALA A 269 7.68 7.52 7.74
C ALA A 269 6.34 7.26 8.42
N ALA A 270 6.33 6.63 9.59
CA ALA A 270 5.11 6.32 10.32
C ALA A 270 4.30 7.58 10.63
N GLY A 271 3.01 7.59 10.24
CA GLY A 271 2.11 8.72 10.39
C GLY A 271 2.25 9.82 9.33
N LYS A 272 3.15 9.67 8.34
CA LYS A 272 3.37 10.63 7.25
C LYS A 272 2.70 10.19 5.95
N ASP A 273 2.47 11.15 5.06
CA ASP A 273 1.79 10.93 3.79
C ASP A 273 2.75 10.58 2.64
N ALA A 274 3.99 11.06 2.72
CA ALA A 274 4.97 10.92 1.66
C ALA A 274 5.55 9.51 1.55
N VAL A 275 6.04 9.21 0.36
CA VAL A 275 6.95 8.09 0.08
C VAL A 275 8.38 8.62 0.18
N TYR A 276 9.13 8.13 1.16
CA TYR A 276 10.51 8.52 1.38
C TYR A 276 11.44 7.67 0.51
N VAL A 277 12.26 8.33 -0.28
CA VAL A 277 13.25 7.67 -1.15
C VAL A 277 14.64 8.13 -0.79
N GLY A 278 15.56 7.21 -0.68
CA GLY A 278 16.95 7.53 -0.41
C GLY A 278 17.88 6.44 -0.89
N ARG A 279 19.19 6.57 -0.58
CA ARG A 279 20.18 5.59 -1.01
C ARG A 279 20.22 5.40 -2.53
N VAL A 280 19.83 6.43 -3.31
CA VAL A 280 19.87 6.41 -4.77
C VAL A 280 21.32 6.44 -5.23
N ARG A 281 21.75 5.37 -5.90
CA ARG A 281 23.14 5.18 -6.33
C ARG A 281 23.21 4.32 -7.57
N ASP A 282 24.24 4.54 -8.39
CA ASP A 282 24.52 3.68 -9.53
C ASP A 282 24.90 2.26 -9.06
N ASP A 283 24.55 1.26 -9.85
CA ASP A 283 25.05 -0.10 -9.66
C ASP A 283 26.52 -0.17 -10.05
N ILE A 284 27.32 -0.87 -9.23
CA ILE A 284 28.77 -0.97 -9.45
C ILE A 284 29.15 -1.97 -10.56
N GLY A 285 28.25 -2.87 -10.91
CA GLY A 285 28.50 -3.95 -11.88
C GLY A 285 27.77 -3.76 -13.21
N VAL A 286 26.64 -3.04 -13.22
CA VAL A 286 25.78 -2.89 -14.40
C VAL A 286 25.52 -1.40 -14.67
N PRO A 287 26.27 -0.79 -15.61
CA PRO A 287 26.09 0.62 -15.95
C PRO A 287 24.66 0.97 -16.37
N GLY A 288 24.19 2.16 -16.00
CA GLY A 288 22.85 2.64 -16.33
C GLY A 288 21.72 1.96 -15.57
N THR A 289 22.05 1.32 -14.48
CA THR A 289 21.16 0.70 -13.51
C THR A 289 21.35 1.34 -12.15
N ILE A 290 20.31 1.45 -11.35
CA ILE A 290 20.37 2.09 -10.04
C ILE A 290 19.80 1.23 -8.93
N HIS A 291 20.23 1.53 -7.73
CA HIS A 291 19.60 1.08 -6.49
C HIS A 291 18.97 2.25 -5.76
N LEU A 292 17.86 2.00 -5.09
CA LEU A 292 17.22 2.94 -4.19
C LEU A 292 16.60 2.21 -3.00
N PHE A 293 16.32 2.96 -1.94
CA PHE A 293 15.63 2.47 -0.76
C PHE A 293 14.36 3.30 -0.56
N VAL A 294 13.22 2.63 -0.50
CA VAL A 294 11.89 3.24 -0.45
C VAL A 294 11.23 2.90 0.88
N VAL A 295 10.66 3.89 1.55
CA VAL A 295 9.96 3.69 2.83
C VAL A 295 8.68 4.50 2.84
N ALA A 296 7.56 3.91 3.25
CA ALA A 296 6.31 4.64 3.46
C ALA A 296 5.46 4.02 4.57
N ASP A 297 4.54 4.80 5.11
CA ASP A 297 3.51 4.29 6.02
C ASP A 297 2.52 3.41 5.26
N ASN A 298 2.57 2.11 5.54
CA ASN A 298 1.75 1.10 4.87
C ASN A 298 0.25 1.20 5.19
N LEU A 299 -0.13 1.82 6.30
CA LEU A 299 -1.53 2.07 6.67
C LEU A 299 -2.06 3.36 6.06
N ARG A 300 -1.17 4.32 5.74
CA ARG A 300 -1.50 5.59 5.10
C ARG A 300 -1.34 5.47 3.59
N LYS A 301 -0.19 5.83 3.05
CA LYS A 301 0.05 5.78 1.59
C LYS A 301 -0.18 4.38 1.03
N GLY A 302 0.23 3.35 1.75
CA GLY A 302 0.01 1.95 1.34
C GLY A 302 -1.46 1.49 1.37
N ALA A 303 -2.40 2.27 1.93
CA ALA A 303 -3.79 1.84 2.08
C ALA A 303 -4.78 3.01 2.13
N ALA A 304 -5.08 3.51 3.34
CA ALA A 304 -6.17 4.44 3.59
C ALA A 304 -5.98 5.79 2.90
N LEU A 305 -4.76 6.30 2.88
CA LEU A 305 -4.45 7.59 2.25
C LEU A 305 -4.61 7.50 0.73
N ASN A 306 -4.08 6.45 0.10
CA ASN A 306 -4.20 6.27 -1.34
C ASN A 306 -5.68 6.22 -1.77
N ALA A 307 -6.52 5.49 -1.02
CA ALA A 307 -7.95 5.42 -1.29
C ALA A 307 -8.65 6.80 -1.12
N VAL A 308 -8.27 7.57 -0.10
CA VAL A 308 -8.81 8.93 0.12
C VAL A 308 -8.31 9.89 -0.97
N GLN A 309 -7.05 9.81 -1.37
CA GLN A 309 -6.50 10.62 -2.47
C GLN A 309 -7.17 10.32 -3.82
N ILE A 310 -7.57 9.05 -4.07
CA ILE A 310 -8.40 8.71 -5.23
C ILE A 310 -9.74 9.46 -5.13
N ALA A 311 -10.40 9.40 -3.95
CA ALA A 311 -11.68 10.08 -3.74
C ALA A 311 -11.57 11.62 -3.87
N GLU A 312 -10.46 12.23 -3.47
CA GLU A 312 -10.21 13.67 -3.58
C GLU A 312 -10.09 14.16 -5.03
N ARG A 313 -9.72 13.26 -5.94
CA ARG A 313 -9.45 13.60 -7.35
C ARG A 313 -10.58 13.14 -8.31
N LEU A 314 -11.67 12.57 -7.77
CA LEU A 314 -12.88 12.22 -8.52
C LEU A 314 -13.83 13.41 -8.65
#